data_80cff159195d344c6932f37843b20b7c
#
_entry.id   80cff159195d344c6932f37843b20b7c
#
_cell.length_a   1.000
_cell.length_b   1.000
_cell.length_c   1.000
_cell.angle_alpha   90.00
_cell.angle_beta   90.00
_cell.angle_gamma   90.00
#
_symmetry.space_group_name_H-M   'P 1'
#
loop_
_entity.id
_entity.type
_entity.pdbx_description
1 polymer ?
#
loop_
_entity_poly.entity_id
_entity_poly.type
_entity_poly.pdbx_seq_one_letter_code
_entity_poly.pdbx_strand_id
1 'polypeptide(L)'
;MIAALLLVPAVAGLLALLLRSDQLRRALLVATALTHLALVAAVWRATPAAAPTAWLRLDPVGTLVLGVTSVLFAVASIYAVGYLAHEVRAPRPDIEEDALFANGPEAVFTACLLFFLATMTLVTVSQNLGVLWVAVEATTLASAPLIFFHRHHRSLEATWKYLLICSVGIAVALLGNFFLAFAASFGPAGSGSLVLHELIAGAPGLHVRWLKAAFVLLLVGYGTKMGLAPLHTWLPDAHAEAPSVVSALLSGALLNCAFLGIVRAYQVLAAAGQRRFAGDLLIDIGLFSMALAAVFIVAQPDFKRLLAYSSVEHMGILAVGMGLGGGAVFGALLHLVNHSLAKGMLFLLAGNILAAYRSKSTAGVRGVGTALPVTAGLWVAGLLAITGSPPFGPFLSELVIVKGAIDGGHAVVTVLFLLFLAAAFVGMARPMLTMVQGDPLAGLRPAGRDRWLAVAPPAVLGVSVLLLGLWVPSWLSDVLRAAARVVGAG
;
A
#
# COMPACT_ATOMS: atom_id res chain seq x y z
N MET A 1 0.58 -1.86 -25.49
CA MET A 1 1.23 -1.34 -24.28
C MET A 1 0.67 -1.98 -22.99
N ILE A 2 -0.65 -1.99 -22.74
CA ILE A 2 -1.26 -2.66 -21.55
C ILE A 2 -0.88 -4.14 -21.47
N ALA A 3 -0.97 -4.87 -22.59
CA ALA A 3 -0.55 -6.29 -22.62
C ALA A 3 0.93 -6.48 -22.21
N ALA A 4 1.82 -5.59 -22.62
CA ALA A 4 3.23 -5.66 -22.23
C ALA A 4 3.41 -5.42 -20.73
N LEU A 5 2.68 -4.44 -20.13
CA LEU A 5 2.70 -4.19 -18.70
C LEU A 5 2.29 -5.42 -17.86
N LEU A 6 1.37 -6.24 -18.37
CA LEU A 6 0.90 -7.46 -17.71
C LEU A 6 1.80 -8.67 -18.02
N LEU A 7 2.14 -8.87 -19.28
CA LEU A 7 2.83 -10.09 -19.71
C LEU A 7 4.32 -10.09 -19.35
N VAL A 8 4.99 -8.94 -19.38
CA VAL A 8 6.43 -8.86 -19.04
C VAL A 8 6.71 -9.40 -17.64
N PRO A 9 6.06 -8.92 -16.57
CA PRO A 9 6.30 -9.46 -15.23
C PRO A 9 5.76 -10.89 -15.06
N ALA A 10 4.65 -11.26 -15.70
CA ALA A 10 4.11 -12.61 -15.62
C ALA A 10 5.04 -13.65 -16.26
N VAL A 11 5.52 -13.39 -17.47
CA VAL A 11 6.49 -14.28 -18.17
C VAL A 11 7.81 -14.33 -17.42
N ALA A 12 8.31 -13.19 -16.93
CA ALA A 12 9.52 -13.15 -16.12
C ALA A 12 9.36 -13.95 -14.82
N GLY A 13 8.18 -13.96 -14.21
CA GLY A 13 7.87 -14.79 -13.05
C GLY A 13 7.98 -16.29 -13.35
N LEU A 14 7.45 -16.74 -14.48
CA LEU A 14 7.59 -18.13 -14.94
C LEU A 14 9.07 -18.47 -15.23
N LEU A 15 9.79 -17.58 -15.89
CA LEU A 15 11.22 -17.76 -16.17
C LEU A 15 12.04 -17.85 -14.88
N ALA A 16 11.71 -17.07 -13.84
CA ALA A 16 12.41 -17.12 -12.57
C ALA A 16 12.33 -18.51 -11.89
N LEU A 17 11.25 -19.27 -12.11
CA LEU A 17 11.13 -20.65 -11.61
C LEU A 17 12.06 -21.61 -12.35
N LEU A 18 12.31 -21.37 -13.63
CA LEU A 18 13.12 -22.25 -14.48
C LEU A 18 14.62 -21.98 -14.36
N LEU A 19 15.01 -20.76 -14.03
CA LEU A 19 16.41 -20.37 -13.86
C LEU A 19 17.03 -21.10 -12.66
N ARG A 20 18.24 -21.66 -12.86
CA ARG A 20 18.98 -22.35 -11.79
C ARG A 20 19.89 -21.40 -10.99
N SER A 21 20.34 -20.29 -11.58
CA SER A 21 21.25 -19.33 -10.96
C SER A 21 20.50 -18.23 -10.26
N ASP A 22 20.78 -17.98 -8.97
CA ASP A 22 20.19 -16.88 -8.20
C ASP A 22 20.64 -15.52 -8.69
N GLN A 23 21.88 -15.40 -9.19
CA GLN A 23 22.35 -14.15 -9.79
C GLN A 23 21.53 -13.77 -11.02
N LEU A 24 21.21 -14.76 -11.88
CA LEU A 24 20.36 -14.53 -13.05
C LEU A 24 18.93 -14.19 -12.65
N ARG A 25 18.38 -14.81 -11.60
CA ARG A 25 17.05 -14.46 -11.05
C ARG A 25 17.00 -13.03 -10.56
N ARG A 26 18.01 -12.61 -9.79
CA ARG A 26 18.11 -11.23 -9.28
C ARG A 26 18.27 -10.22 -10.42
N ALA A 27 19.08 -10.54 -11.43
CA ALA A 27 19.21 -9.72 -12.62
C ALA A 27 17.87 -9.63 -13.40
N LEU A 28 17.16 -10.75 -13.58
CA LEU A 28 15.84 -10.79 -14.20
C LEU A 28 14.83 -9.94 -13.44
N LEU A 29 14.82 -10.03 -12.09
CA LEU A 29 13.94 -9.23 -11.24
C LEU A 29 14.14 -7.72 -11.48
N VAL A 30 15.39 -7.25 -11.42
CA VAL A 30 15.70 -5.83 -11.61
C VAL A 30 15.43 -5.40 -13.07
N ALA A 31 15.83 -6.20 -14.04
CA ALA A 31 15.59 -5.89 -15.46
C ALA A 31 14.09 -5.78 -15.75
N THR A 32 13.27 -6.70 -15.23
CA THR A 32 11.80 -6.66 -15.35
C THR A 32 11.21 -5.43 -14.67
N ALA A 33 11.67 -5.10 -13.45
CA ALA A 33 11.20 -3.94 -12.72
C ALA A 33 11.49 -2.62 -13.46
N LEU A 34 12.71 -2.47 -14.01
CA LEU A 34 13.10 -1.30 -14.79
C LEU A 34 12.36 -1.22 -16.13
N THR A 35 12.16 -2.36 -16.81
CA THR A 35 11.37 -2.42 -18.04
C THR A 35 9.92 -2.02 -17.77
N HIS A 36 9.32 -2.53 -16.69
CA HIS A 36 7.98 -2.15 -16.29
C HIS A 36 7.88 -0.65 -15.98
N LEU A 37 8.85 -0.10 -15.25
CA LEU A 37 8.92 1.34 -14.95
C LEU A 37 9.05 2.18 -16.22
N ALA A 38 9.86 1.76 -17.19
CA ALA A 38 9.99 2.43 -18.48
C ALA A 38 8.69 2.40 -19.29
N LEU A 39 7.98 1.26 -19.30
CA LEU A 39 6.66 1.15 -19.93
C LEU A 39 5.63 2.08 -19.26
N VAL A 40 5.63 2.17 -17.93
CA VAL A 40 4.77 3.08 -17.17
C VAL A 40 5.11 4.54 -17.50
N ALA A 41 6.39 4.91 -17.55
CA ALA A 41 6.81 6.26 -17.94
C ALA A 41 6.38 6.61 -19.38
N ALA A 42 6.37 5.64 -20.30
CA ALA A 42 5.85 5.83 -21.64
C ALA A 42 4.32 6.05 -21.63
N VAL A 43 3.58 5.33 -20.80
CA VAL A 43 2.12 5.55 -20.62
C VAL A 43 1.81 6.93 -20.07
N TRP A 44 2.61 7.42 -19.14
CA TRP A 44 2.42 8.77 -18.57
C TRP A 44 2.60 9.89 -19.60
N ARG A 45 3.44 9.67 -20.62
CA ARG A 45 3.66 10.61 -21.72
C ARG A 45 2.58 10.53 -22.79
N ALA A 46 2.08 9.34 -23.07
CA ALA A 46 1.08 9.10 -24.10
C ALA A 46 0.14 7.98 -23.64
N THR A 47 -1.01 8.37 -23.06
CA THR A 47 -2.02 7.39 -22.64
C THR A 47 -2.48 6.57 -23.83
N PRO A 48 -2.39 5.24 -23.79
CA PRO A 48 -2.79 4.38 -24.90
C PRO A 48 -4.27 4.60 -25.25
N ALA A 49 -4.55 4.82 -26.52
CA ALA A 49 -5.93 4.82 -26.99
C ALA A 49 -6.55 3.43 -26.77
N ALA A 50 -7.70 3.39 -26.13
CA ALA A 50 -8.49 2.18 -25.92
C ALA A 50 -9.97 2.49 -26.08
N ALA A 51 -10.76 1.52 -26.56
CA ALA A 51 -12.19 1.66 -26.63
C ALA A 51 -12.77 1.97 -25.23
N PRO A 52 -13.75 2.87 -25.10
CA PRO A 52 -14.38 3.16 -23.82
C PRO A 52 -14.94 1.93 -23.10
N THR A 53 -15.43 0.95 -23.86
CA THR A 53 -16.00 -0.31 -23.40
C THR A 53 -14.99 -1.40 -23.07
N ALA A 54 -13.69 -1.13 -23.25
CA ALA A 54 -12.64 -2.12 -22.98
C ALA A 54 -12.58 -2.45 -21.48
N TRP A 55 -12.48 -3.73 -21.14
CA TRP A 55 -12.34 -4.20 -19.76
C TRP A 55 -11.01 -3.80 -19.13
N LEU A 56 -9.98 -3.60 -19.95
CA LEU A 56 -8.65 -3.18 -19.54
C LEU A 56 -8.32 -1.84 -20.19
N ARG A 57 -8.22 -0.79 -19.38
CA ARG A 57 -7.88 0.57 -19.82
C ARG A 57 -7.26 1.33 -18.66
N LEU A 58 -6.32 2.19 -18.95
CA LEU A 58 -5.78 3.15 -17.98
C LEU A 58 -6.60 4.43 -17.99
N ASP A 59 -7.03 4.83 -16.81
CA ASP A 59 -7.60 6.12 -16.51
C ASP A 59 -6.68 6.88 -15.52
N PRO A 60 -6.93 8.15 -15.22
CA PRO A 60 -6.03 8.93 -14.36
C PRO A 60 -5.78 8.31 -12.98
N VAL A 61 -6.79 7.71 -12.33
CA VAL A 61 -6.62 7.07 -11.01
C VAL A 61 -5.78 5.81 -11.12
N GLY A 62 -6.09 4.93 -12.09
CA GLY A 62 -5.31 3.72 -12.36
C GLY A 62 -3.86 4.05 -12.74
N THR A 63 -3.64 5.11 -13.54
CA THR A 63 -2.31 5.56 -13.93
C THR A 63 -1.51 6.03 -12.72
N LEU A 64 -2.13 6.77 -11.78
CA LEU A 64 -1.48 7.20 -10.54
C LEU A 64 -1.03 6.01 -9.68
N VAL A 65 -1.93 5.06 -9.42
CA VAL A 65 -1.63 3.86 -8.61
C VAL A 65 -0.59 2.97 -9.30
N LEU A 66 -0.67 2.81 -10.63
CA LEU A 66 0.32 2.09 -11.42
C LEU A 66 1.71 2.73 -11.33
N GLY A 67 1.78 4.05 -11.43
CA GLY A 67 3.03 4.82 -11.33
C GLY A 67 3.71 4.59 -9.98
N VAL A 68 2.97 4.75 -8.89
CA VAL A 68 3.47 4.52 -7.52
C VAL A 68 3.92 3.07 -7.34
N THR A 69 3.10 2.10 -7.78
CA THR A 69 3.42 0.68 -7.69
C THR A 69 4.71 0.34 -8.43
N SER A 70 4.88 0.87 -9.63
CA SER A 70 6.06 0.59 -10.47
C SER A 70 7.35 1.20 -9.89
N VAL A 71 7.28 2.44 -9.40
CA VAL A 71 8.42 3.11 -8.74
C VAL A 71 8.83 2.34 -7.49
N LEU A 72 7.87 2.03 -6.63
CA LEU A 72 8.14 1.32 -5.39
C LEU A 72 8.69 -0.09 -5.66
N PHE A 73 8.13 -0.80 -6.64
CA PHE A 73 8.59 -2.13 -7.02
C PHE A 73 10.03 -2.10 -7.59
N ALA A 74 10.38 -1.10 -8.39
CA ALA A 74 11.74 -0.95 -8.93
C ALA A 74 12.75 -0.72 -7.80
N VAL A 75 12.44 0.18 -6.85
CA VAL A 75 13.30 0.45 -5.70
C VAL A 75 13.42 -0.77 -4.79
N ALA A 76 12.30 -1.46 -4.50
CA ALA A 76 12.28 -2.68 -3.71
C ALA A 76 13.06 -3.82 -4.38
N SER A 77 13.01 -3.94 -5.72
CA SER A 77 13.77 -4.95 -6.47
C SER A 77 15.27 -4.72 -6.39
N ILE A 78 15.74 -3.48 -6.46
CA ILE A 78 17.17 -3.14 -6.29
C ILE A 78 17.61 -3.48 -4.85
N TYR A 79 16.83 -3.12 -3.84
CA TYR A 79 17.11 -3.49 -2.45
C TYR A 79 17.14 -5.01 -2.26
N ALA A 80 16.21 -5.74 -2.89
CA ALA A 80 16.10 -7.19 -2.80
C ALA A 80 17.37 -7.92 -3.27
N VAL A 81 18.12 -7.38 -4.23
CA VAL A 81 19.41 -7.96 -4.64
C VAL A 81 20.38 -8.07 -3.47
N GLY A 82 20.55 -6.97 -2.73
CA GLY A 82 21.40 -6.96 -1.54
C GLY A 82 20.85 -7.83 -0.41
N TYR A 83 19.55 -7.76 -0.18
CA TYR A 83 18.85 -8.54 0.84
C TYR A 83 19.02 -10.05 0.61
N LEU A 84 18.66 -10.57 -0.57
CA LEU A 84 18.73 -11.99 -0.92
C LEU A 84 20.17 -12.51 -0.98
N ALA A 85 21.15 -11.66 -1.31
CA ALA A 85 22.56 -12.06 -1.32
C ALA A 85 23.10 -12.39 0.08
N HIS A 86 22.49 -11.86 1.13
CA HIS A 86 22.92 -12.04 2.52
C HIS A 86 22.00 -12.98 3.33
N GLU A 87 20.87 -13.42 2.75
CA GLU A 87 19.99 -14.37 3.40
C GLU A 87 20.64 -15.75 3.47
N VAL A 88 20.68 -16.30 4.70
CA VAL A 88 21.26 -17.62 4.98
C VAL A 88 20.27 -18.69 4.58
N ARG A 89 20.74 -19.68 3.80
CA ARG A 89 19.91 -20.82 3.35
C ARG A 89 19.87 -21.97 4.35
N ALA A 90 20.93 -22.12 5.15
CA ALA A 90 21.00 -23.14 6.17
C ALA A 90 19.95 -22.90 7.27
N PRO A 91 19.43 -23.98 7.90
CA PRO A 91 18.59 -23.85 9.07
C PRO A 91 19.29 -22.99 10.14
N ARG A 92 18.55 -22.08 10.74
CA ARG A 92 19.03 -21.18 11.80
C ARG A 92 17.99 -21.04 12.91
N PRO A 93 18.43 -20.73 14.16
CA PRO A 93 17.50 -20.48 15.24
C PRO A 93 16.62 -19.24 14.93
N ASP A 94 15.37 -19.32 15.32
CA ASP A 94 14.48 -18.19 15.31
C ASP A 94 14.95 -17.14 16.34
N ILE A 95 14.60 -15.89 16.11
CA ILE A 95 14.98 -14.77 16.98
C ILE A 95 14.17 -14.76 18.29
N GLU A 96 12.96 -15.33 18.26
CA GLU A 96 11.98 -15.25 19.35
C GLU A 96 11.54 -16.63 19.87
N GLU A 97 11.82 -17.71 19.15
CA GLU A 97 11.48 -19.10 19.50
C GLU A 97 12.73 -19.99 19.40
N ASP A 98 12.86 -20.95 20.31
CA ASP A 98 13.94 -21.94 20.27
C ASP A 98 13.76 -23.01 19.16
N ALA A 99 13.19 -22.59 18.03
CA ALA A 99 12.92 -23.45 16.89
C ALA A 99 13.88 -23.14 15.73
N LEU A 100 14.31 -24.17 15.02
CA LEU A 100 15.08 -24.00 13.78
C LEU A 100 14.15 -23.76 12.60
N PHE A 101 14.46 -22.79 11.76
CA PHE A 101 13.75 -22.56 10.52
C PHE A 101 14.71 -22.39 9.33
N ALA A 102 14.20 -22.58 8.12
CA ALA A 102 14.90 -22.33 6.87
C ALA A 102 14.06 -21.45 5.97
N ASN A 103 14.74 -20.63 5.16
CA ASN A 103 14.05 -19.78 4.18
C ASN A 103 13.43 -20.61 3.05
N GLY A 104 12.37 -20.11 2.46
CA GLY A 104 11.81 -20.63 1.22
C GLY A 104 12.81 -20.50 0.04
N PRO A 105 12.60 -21.25 -1.06
CA PRO A 105 13.44 -21.15 -2.24
C PRO A 105 13.41 -19.74 -2.85
N GLU A 106 14.57 -19.18 -3.20
CA GLU A 106 14.68 -17.86 -3.83
C GLU A 106 13.96 -17.81 -5.20
N ALA A 107 13.88 -18.96 -5.90
CA ALA A 107 13.11 -19.05 -7.14
C ALA A 107 11.63 -18.75 -6.94
N VAL A 108 11.02 -19.30 -5.89
CA VAL A 108 9.61 -19.07 -5.55
C VAL A 108 9.41 -17.62 -5.10
N PHE A 109 10.32 -17.10 -4.27
CA PHE A 109 10.27 -15.72 -3.81
C PHE A 109 10.30 -14.72 -4.98
N THR A 110 11.26 -14.88 -5.89
CA THR A 110 11.41 -14.00 -7.07
C THR A 110 10.21 -14.11 -8.01
N ALA A 111 9.74 -15.34 -8.27
CA ALA A 111 8.57 -15.57 -9.12
C ALA A 111 7.31 -14.92 -8.52
N CYS A 112 7.07 -15.11 -7.23
CA CYS A 112 5.92 -14.53 -6.53
C CYS A 112 5.98 -12.99 -6.48
N LEU A 113 7.18 -12.38 -6.34
CA LEU A 113 7.34 -10.93 -6.46
C LEU A 113 6.91 -10.43 -7.85
N LEU A 114 7.33 -11.12 -8.91
CA LEU A 114 6.99 -10.76 -10.29
C LEU A 114 5.51 -10.97 -10.60
N PHE A 115 4.91 -12.07 -10.12
CA PHE A 115 3.46 -12.28 -10.20
C PHE A 115 2.69 -11.23 -9.39
N PHE A 116 3.22 -10.82 -8.26
CA PHE A 116 2.63 -9.75 -7.45
C PHE A 116 2.60 -8.42 -8.21
N LEU A 117 3.69 -8.07 -8.92
CA LEU A 117 3.70 -6.91 -9.82
C LEU A 117 2.65 -7.05 -10.93
N ALA A 118 2.57 -8.21 -11.59
CA ALA A 118 1.61 -8.46 -12.67
C ALA A 118 0.15 -8.32 -12.18
N THR A 119 -0.17 -8.89 -11.00
CA THR A 119 -1.51 -8.84 -10.43
C THR A 119 -1.90 -7.44 -9.95
N MET A 120 -0.99 -6.70 -9.30
CA MET A 120 -1.22 -5.28 -8.96
C MET A 120 -1.40 -4.43 -10.22
N THR A 121 -0.64 -4.68 -11.28
CA THR A 121 -0.83 -4.01 -12.58
C THR A 121 -2.20 -4.32 -13.16
N LEU A 122 -2.66 -5.58 -13.09
CA LEU A 122 -4.01 -5.95 -13.55
C LEU A 122 -5.11 -5.19 -12.78
N VAL A 123 -4.94 -5.00 -11.46
CA VAL A 123 -5.84 -4.16 -10.66
C VAL A 123 -5.93 -2.74 -11.23
N THR A 124 -4.78 -2.12 -11.54
CA THR A 124 -4.74 -0.71 -11.97
C THR A 124 -5.34 -0.46 -13.35
N VAL A 125 -5.27 -1.44 -14.25
CA VAL A 125 -5.83 -1.32 -15.61
C VAL A 125 -7.27 -1.81 -15.73
N SER A 126 -7.83 -2.47 -14.69
CA SER A 126 -9.17 -3.05 -14.73
C SER A 126 -10.25 -1.98 -14.71
N GLN A 127 -11.14 -2.03 -15.73
CA GLN A 127 -12.34 -1.19 -15.85
C GLN A 127 -13.63 -2.00 -15.69
N ASN A 128 -13.54 -3.31 -15.54
CA ASN A 128 -14.61 -4.21 -15.18
C ASN A 128 -14.47 -4.62 -13.72
N LEU A 129 -15.47 -4.39 -12.88
CA LEU A 129 -15.40 -4.63 -11.43
C LEU A 129 -15.27 -6.13 -11.10
N GLY A 130 -15.72 -7.02 -11.96
CA GLY A 130 -15.47 -8.46 -11.83
C GLY A 130 -14.00 -8.82 -12.08
N VAL A 131 -13.38 -8.26 -13.13
CA VAL A 131 -11.93 -8.42 -13.38
C VAL A 131 -11.10 -7.79 -12.28
N LEU A 132 -11.50 -6.61 -11.79
CA LEU A 132 -10.87 -5.95 -10.65
C LEU A 132 -10.90 -6.84 -9.39
N TRP A 133 -12.05 -7.47 -9.12
CA TRP A 133 -12.21 -8.40 -8.01
C TRP A 133 -11.24 -9.60 -8.13
N VAL A 134 -11.20 -10.25 -9.29
CA VAL A 134 -10.24 -11.35 -9.57
C VAL A 134 -8.81 -10.87 -9.37
N ALA A 135 -8.46 -9.69 -9.90
CA ALA A 135 -7.11 -9.14 -9.80
C ALA A 135 -6.69 -8.87 -8.35
N VAL A 136 -7.59 -8.32 -7.52
CA VAL A 136 -7.32 -8.07 -6.10
C VAL A 136 -7.11 -9.38 -5.35
N GLU A 137 -7.91 -10.44 -5.61
CA GLU A 137 -7.69 -11.76 -5.00
C GLU A 137 -6.41 -12.40 -5.49
N ALA A 138 -6.07 -12.27 -6.78
CA ALA A 138 -4.80 -12.76 -7.30
C ALA A 138 -3.58 -12.11 -6.62
N THR A 139 -3.69 -10.86 -6.15
CA THR A 139 -2.63 -10.24 -5.33
C THR A 139 -2.45 -10.96 -3.99
N THR A 140 -3.52 -11.49 -3.38
CA THR A 140 -3.45 -12.28 -2.14
C THR A 140 -2.66 -13.54 -2.36
N LEU A 141 -3.01 -14.29 -3.41
CA LEU A 141 -2.36 -15.56 -3.75
C LEU A 141 -0.88 -15.37 -4.11
N ALA A 142 -0.54 -14.30 -4.86
CA ALA A 142 0.83 -14.01 -5.23
C ALA A 142 1.69 -13.56 -4.04
N SER A 143 1.11 -12.87 -3.04
CA SER A 143 1.87 -12.33 -1.90
C SER A 143 1.93 -13.28 -0.69
N ALA A 144 1.03 -14.23 -0.54
CA ALA A 144 1.04 -15.16 0.60
C ALA A 144 2.36 -15.96 0.72
N PRO A 145 2.94 -16.55 -0.36
CA PRO A 145 4.24 -17.22 -0.26
C PRO A 145 5.40 -16.27 0.10
N LEU A 146 5.24 -14.96 -0.19
CA LEU A 146 6.24 -13.96 0.17
C LEU A 146 6.22 -13.68 1.68
N ILE A 147 5.05 -13.68 2.33
CA ILE A 147 4.91 -13.54 3.78
C ILE A 147 5.52 -14.77 4.47
N PHE A 148 5.30 -15.96 3.92
CA PHE A 148 5.83 -17.24 4.44
C PHE A 148 7.27 -17.55 3.97
N PHE A 149 8.04 -16.57 3.50
CA PHE A 149 9.41 -16.81 3.07
C PHE A 149 10.31 -17.32 4.19
N HIS A 150 10.21 -16.74 5.37
CA HIS A 150 10.83 -17.24 6.61
C HIS A 150 9.90 -18.31 7.21
N ARG A 151 10.22 -19.60 6.97
CA ARG A 151 9.35 -20.73 7.29
C ARG A 151 9.38 -21.09 8.78
N HIS A 152 9.02 -20.16 9.65
CA HIS A 152 8.81 -20.38 11.09
C HIS A 152 7.32 -20.36 11.43
N HIS A 153 6.95 -20.80 12.64
CA HIS A 153 5.56 -20.95 13.07
C HIS A 153 4.76 -19.65 12.96
N ARG A 154 5.33 -18.53 13.42
CA ARG A 154 4.65 -17.21 13.38
C ARG A 154 4.40 -16.72 11.95
N SER A 155 5.34 -16.95 11.02
CA SER A 155 5.12 -16.57 9.62
C SER A 155 4.03 -17.43 8.96
N LEU A 156 3.89 -18.70 9.38
CA LEU A 156 2.79 -19.57 8.95
C LEU A 156 1.46 -19.04 9.48
N GLU A 157 1.38 -18.72 10.78
CA GLU A 157 0.18 -18.15 11.41
C GLU A 157 -0.21 -16.83 10.75
N ALA A 158 0.74 -15.91 10.56
CA ALA A 158 0.50 -14.64 9.90
C ALA A 158 -0.03 -14.81 8.46
N THR A 159 0.53 -15.78 7.72
CA THR A 159 0.10 -16.11 6.35
C THR A 159 -1.32 -16.66 6.33
N TRP A 160 -1.67 -17.55 7.27
CA TRP A 160 -3.04 -18.08 7.38
C TRP A 160 -4.03 -16.98 7.75
N LYS A 161 -3.71 -16.12 8.74
CA LYS A 161 -4.55 -14.97 9.08
C LYS A 161 -4.75 -14.06 7.88
N TYR A 162 -3.68 -13.77 7.14
CA TYR A 162 -3.74 -12.96 5.92
C TYR A 162 -4.66 -13.59 4.86
N LEU A 163 -4.45 -14.87 4.54
CA LEU A 163 -5.26 -15.58 3.55
C LEU A 163 -6.73 -15.60 3.96
N LEU A 164 -7.04 -16.07 5.17
CA LEU A 164 -8.42 -16.23 5.63
C LEU A 164 -9.17 -14.90 5.69
N ILE A 165 -8.59 -13.88 6.35
CA ILE A 165 -9.27 -12.59 6.53
C ILE A 165 -9.44 -11.87 5.18
N CYS A 166 -8.39 -11.84 4.35
CA CYS A 166 -8.47 -11.18 3.06
C CYS A 166 -9.42 -11.89 2.10
N SER A 167 -9.37 -13.23 2.00
CA SER A 167 -10.28 -13.95 1.08
C SER A 167 -11.74 -13.89 1.53
N VAL A 168 -12.02 -13.90 2.84
CA VAL A 168 -13.38 -13.64 3.36
C VAL A 168 -13.82 -12.22 3.00
N GLY A 169 -12.95 -11.22 3.19
CA GLY A 169 -13.23 -9.85 2.79
C GLY A 169 -13.55 -9.74 1.28
N ILE A 170 -12.70 -10.35 0.45
CA ILE A 170 -12.91 -10.33 -1.02
C ILE A 170 -14.15 -11.13 -1.44
N ALA A 171 -14.54 -12.18 -0.71
CA ALA A 171 -15.82 -12.85 -0.94
C ALA A 171 -17.01 -11.91 -0.64
N VAL A 172 -16.93 -11.08 0.40
CA VAL A 172 -17.94 -10.04 0.67
C VAL A 172 -17.96 -8.99 -0.45
N ALA A 173 -16.80 -8.61 -1.01
CA ALA A 173 -16.75 -7.73 -2.17
C ALA A 173 -17.37 -8.36 -3.43
N LEU A 174 -17.22 -9.68 -3.63
CA LEU A 174 -17.93 -10.40 -4.71
C LEU A 174 -19.46 -10.29 -4.57
N LEU A 175 -19.96 -10.52 -3.35
CA LEU A 175 -21.37 -10.31 -3.06
C LEU A 175 -21.79 -8.85 -3.37
N GLY A 176 -20.95 -7.87 -3.04
CA GLY A 176 -21.15 -6.47 -3.41
C GLY A 176 -21.25 -6.26 -4.92
N ASN A 177 -20.42 -6.94 -5.72
CA ASN A 177 -20.50 -6.91 -7.19
C ASN A 177 -21.82 -7.51 -7.70
N PHE A 178 -22.31 -8.58 -7.10
CA PHE A 178 -23.64 -9.15 -7.47
C PHE A 178 -24.77 -8.17 -7.16
N PHE A 179 -24.74 -7.51 -6.00
CA PHE A 179 -25.70 -6.46 -5.66
C PHE A 179 -25.64 -5.26 -6.61
N LEU A 180 -24.43 -4.90 -7.06
CA LEU A 180 -24.23 -3.84 -8.04
C LEU A 180 -24.78 -4.22 -9.42
N ALA A 181 -24.51 -5.46 -9.89
CA ALA A 181 -25.07 -5.97 -11.12
C ALA A 181 -26.60 -6.04 -11.05
N PHE A 182 -27.15 -6.45 -9.91
CA PHE A 182 -28.59 -6.46 -9.68
C PHE A 182 -29.16 -5.03 -9.67
N ALA A 183 -28.48 -4.07 -9.03
CA ALA A 183 -28.90 -2.66 -9.10
C ALA A 183 -28.89 -2.13 -10.55
N ALA A 184 -27.94 -2.58 -11.37
CA ALA A 184 -27.81 -2.19 -12.78
C ALA A 184 -28.86 -2.84 -13.69
N SER A 185 -29.43 -3.99 -13.33
CA SER A 185 -30.47 -4.67 -14.11
C SER A 185 -31.79 -3.90 -14.15
N PHE A 186 -32.03 -2.95 -13.25
CA PHE A 186 -33.17 -2.03 -13.24
C PHE A 186 -33.00 -0.82 -14.16
N GLY A 187 -31.80 -0.57 -14.66
CA GLY A 187 -31.49 0.55 -15.54
C GLY A 187 -32.01 0.34 -16.99
N PRO A 188 -31.94 1.39 -17.81
CA PRO A 188 -32.47 1.37 -19.19
C PRO A 188 -31.87 0.28 -20.09
N ALA A 189 -30.62 -0.12 -19.81
CA ALA A 189 -29.92 -1.15 -20.57
C ALA A 189 -30.26 -2.58 -20.11
N GLY A 190 -30.80 -2.77 -18.90
CA GLY A 190 -31.18 -4.07 -18.33
C GLY A 190 -30.05 -5.12 -18.26
N SER A 191 -28.79 -4.70 -18.50
CA SER A 191 -27.68 -5.60 -18.82
C SER A 191 -26.97 -6.20 -17.60
N GLY A 192 -27.16 -5.66 -16.39
CA GLY A 192 -26.39 -6.07 -15.21
C GLY A 192 -24.86 -5.94 -15.38
N SER A 193 -24.41 -5.07 -16.28
CA SER A 193 -23.00 -4.88 -16.62
C SER A 193 -22.20 -4.42 -15.39
N LEU A 194 -20.96 -4.92 -15.27
CA LEU A 194 -19.97 -4.49 -14.28
C LEU A 194 -18.86 -3.63 -14.90
N VAL A 195 -19.01 -3.17 -16.13
CA VAL A 195 -18.08 -2.26 -16.78
C VAL A 195 -18.27 -0.86 -16.21
N LEU A 196 -17.22 -0.28 -15.65
CA LEU A 196 -17.28 0.99 -14.90
C LEU A 196 -17.89 2.12 -15.73
N HIS A 197 -17.49 2.27 -16.98
CA HIS A 197 -18.01 3.30 -17.88
C HIS A 197 -19.53 3.15 -18.09
N GLU A 198 -20.01 1.93 -18.30
CA GLU A 198 -21.43 1.65 -18.49
C GLU A 198 -22.22 1.90 -17.20
N LEU A 199 -21.66 1.50 -16.03
CA LEU A 199 -22.26 1.79 -14.74
C LEU A 199 -22.38 3.29 -14.46
N ILE A 200 -21.35 4.08 -14.80
CA ILE A 200 -21.36 5.54 -14.63
C ILE A 200 -22.36 6.18 -15.61
N ALA A 201 -22.36 5.76 -16.87
CA ALA A 201 -23.29 6.30 -17.87
C ALA A 201 -24.77 5.94 -17.54
N GLY A 202 -25.03 4.75 -17.03
CA GLY A 202 -26.35 4.28 -16.61
C GLY A 202 -26.72 4.67 -15.16
N ALA A 203 -25.87 5.38 -14.44
CA ALA A 203 -26.02 5.64 -13.01
C ALA A 203 -27.37 6.24 -12.59
N PRO A 204 -28.01 7.17 -13.34
CA PRO A 204 -29.34 7.69 -12.98
C PRO A 204 -30.45 6.65 -12.95
N GLY A 205 -30.29 5.53 -13.68
CA GLY A 205 -31.25 4.44 -13.73
C GLY A 205 -30.98 3.30 -12.74
N LEU A 206 -29.91 3.35 -11.97
CA LEU A 206 -29.58 2.29 -11.01
C LEU A 206 -30.55 2.30 -9.82
N HIS A 207 -30.91 1.11 -9.33
CA HIS A 207 -31.78 0.98 -8.17
C HIS A 207 -31.03 1.36 -6.87
N VAL A 208 -31.34 2.54 -6.31
CA VAL A 208 -30.60 3.19 -5.23
C VAL A 208 -30.40 2.31 -3.98
N ARG A 209 -31.44 1.56 -3.55
CA ARG A 209 -31.31 0.72 -2.34
C ARG A 209 -30.29 -0.39 -2.52
N TRP A 210 -30.31 -1.09 -3.66
CA TRP A 210 -29.34 -2.13 -3.98
C TRP A 210 -27.96 -1.57 -4.23
N LEU A 211 -27.86 -0.39 -4.84
CA LEU A 211 -26.60 0.33 -5.04
C LEU A 211 -25.93 0.70 -3.70
N LYS A 212 -26.69 1.20 -2.73
CA LYS A 212 -26.20 1.49 -1.38
C LYS A 212 -25.73 0.22 -0.66
N ALA A 213 -26.50 -0.85 -0.74
CA ALA A 213 -26.11 -2.14 -0.17
C ALA A 213 -24.84 -2.69 -0.83
N ALA A 214 -24.74 -2.60 -2.17
CA ALA A 214 -23.54 -2.96 -2.91
C ALA A 214 -22.30 -2.19 -2.40
N PHE A 215 -22.41 -0.87 -2.22
CA PHE A 215 -21.32 -0.05 -1.73
C PHE A 215 -20.84 -0.45 -0.33
N VAL A 216 -21.75 -0.70 0.60
CA VAL A 216 -21.40 -1.17 1.95
C VAL A 216 -20.62 -2.48 1.88
N LEU A 217 -21.07 -3.44 1.06
CA LEU A 217 -20.38 -4.73 0.89
C LEU A 217 -19.02 -4.57 0.23
N LEU A 218 -18.90 -3.71 -0.79
CA LEU A 218 -17.64 -3.42 -1.48
C LEU A 218 -16.67 -2.67 -0.54
N LEU A 219 -17.18 -1.72 0.26
CA LEU A 219 -16.38 -0.99 1.25
C LEU A 219 -15.86 -1.93 2.34
N VAL A 220 -16.69 -2.82 2.87
CA VAL A 220 -16.26 -3.83 3.84
C VAL A 220 -15.24 -4.78 3.21
N GLY A 221 -15.50 -5.28 2.01
CA GLY A 221 -14.63 -6.25 1.36
C GLY A 221 -13.27 -5.68 0.94
N TYR A 222 -13.25 -4.62 0.16
CA TYR A 222 -11.98 -3.95 -0.21
C TYR A 222 -11.34 -3.23 0.98
N GLY A 223 -12.14 -2.72 1.93
CA GLY A 223 -11.67 -2.12 3.18
C GLY A 223 -10.90 -3.12 4.04
N THR A 224 -11.34 -4.38 4.11
CA THR A 224 -10.59 -5.47 4.74
C THR A 224 -9.19 -5.59 4.12
N LYS A 225 -9.12 -5.63 2.80
CA LYS A 225 -7.86 -5.74 2.06
C LYS A 225 -7.01 -4.47 2.14
N MET A 226 -7.63 -3.30 2.21
CA MET A 226 -6.98 -2.01 2.42
C MET A 226 -6.43 -1.86 3.85
N GLY A 227 -6.93 -2.66 4.80
CA GLY A 227 -6.54 -2.60 6.21
C GLY A 227 -7.33 -1.57 7.01
N LEU A 228 -8.57 -1.25 6.61
CA LEU A 228 -9.46 -0.41 7.40
C LEU A 228 -9.98 -1.17 8.62
N ALA A 229 -10.08 -0.48 9.76
CA ALA A 229 -10.65 -1.05 10.96
C ALA A 229 -12.18 -1.25 10.82
N PRO A 230 -12.75 -2.32 11.41
CA PRO A 230 -12.13 -3.28 12.33
C PRO A 230 -11.46 -4.49 11.67
N LEU A 231 -11.50 -4.63 10.37
CA LEU A 231 -11.07 -5.82 9.63
C LEU A 231 -9.56 -5.82 9.24
N HIS A 232 -8.77 -4.97 9.88
CA HIS A 232 -7.33 -4.77 9.63
C HIS A 232 -6.41 -5.78 10.31
N THR A 233 -6.93 -6.71 11.12
CA THR A 233 -6.15 -7.52 12.07
C THR A 233 -5.08 -8.41 11.45
N TRP A 234 -5.21 -8.75 10.17
CA TRP A 234 -4.19 -9.48 9.40
C TRP A 234 -2.92 -8.66 9.16
N LEU A 235 -3.07 -7.33 9.07
CA LEU A 235 -2.03 -6.42 8.55
C LEU A 235 -0.81 -6.31 9.49
N PRO A 236 -0.94 -6.11 10.83
CA PRO A 236 0.21 -6.06 11.72
C PRO A 236 1.01 -7.37 11.75
N ASP A 237 0.33 -8.53 11.74
CA ASP A 237 0.97 -9.83 11.75
C ASP A 237 1.71 -10.11 10.43
N ALA A 238 1.06 -9.86 9.30
CA ALA A 238 1.67 -10.04 7.99
C ALA A 238 2.94 -9.18 7.81
N HIS A 239 2.90 -7.92 8.25
CA HIS A 239 4.06 -7.02 8.16
C HIS A 239 5.18 -7.37 9.13
N ALA A 240 4.85 -7.84 10.33
CA ALA A 240 5.85 -8.23 11.32
C ALA A 240 6.67 -9.42 10.85
N GLU A 241 6.03 -10.41 10.21
CA GLU A 241 6.65 -11.67 9.85
C GLU A 241 7.19 -11.72 8.41
N ALA A 242 6.63 -10.92 7.48
CA ALA A 242 7.14 -10.86 6.11
C ALA A 242 8.55 -10.25 6.03
N PRO A 243 9.38 -10.66 5.06
CA PRO A 243 10.60 -9.92 4.72
C PRO A 243 10.32 -8.42 4.53
N SER A 244 11.23 -7.55 4.97
CA SER A 244 10.98 -6.10 4.96
C SER A 244 10.77 -5.53 3.55
N VAL A 245 11.38 -6.13 2.53
CA VAL A 245 11.12 -5.77 1.12
C VAL A 245 9.68 -6.09 0.72
N VAL A 246 9.11 -7.17 1.23
CA VAL A 246 7.71 -7.55 1.01
C VAL A 246 6.79 -6.59 1.77
N SER A 247 7.11 -6.29 3.04
CA SER A 247 6.36 -5.32 3.85
C SER A 247 6.29 -3.94 3.19
N ALA A 248 7.37 -3.48 2.53
CA ALA A 248 7.38 -2.24 1.77
C ALA A 248 6.35 -2.24 0.62
N LEU A 249 6.26 -3.35 -0.12
CA LEU A 249 5.30 -3.51 -1.24
C LEU A 249 3.87 -3.73 -0.75
N LEU A 250 3.67 -4.50 0.33
CA LEU A 250 2.36 -4.69 0.93
C LEU A 250 1.77 -3.35 1.38
N SER A 251 2.53 -2.56 2.15
CA SER A 251 2.06 -1.27 2.67
C SER A 251 1.94 -0.21 1.58
N GLY A 252 2.97 -0.05 0.74
CA GLY A 252 3.05 1.06 -0.20
C GLY A 252 2.36 0.83 -1.54
N ALA A 253 2.03 -0.43 -1.92
CA ALA A 253 1.42 -0.72 -3.21
C ALA A 253 0.11 -1.53 -3.10
N LEU A 254 0.10 -2.63 -2.33
CA LEU A 254 -1.08 -3.50 -2.23
C LEU A 254 -2.30 -2.78 -1.64
N LEU A 255 -2.11 -2.02 -0.55
CA LEU A 255 -3.21 -1.29 0.09
C LEU A 255 -3.85 -0.29 -0.87
N ASN A 256 -3.06 0.35 -1.73
CA ASN A 256 -3.55 1.26 -2.76
C ASN A 256 -4.36 0.54 -3.86
N CYS A 257 -4.02 -0.71 -4.19
CA CYS A 257 -4.81 -1.54 -5.10
C CYS A 257 -6.22 -1.79 -4.53
N ALA A 258 -6.32 -2.07 -3.24
CA ALA A 258 -7.61 -2.23 -2.57
C ALA A 258 -8.37 -0.89 -2.47
N PHE A 259 -7.69 0.20 -2.16
CA PHE A 259 -8.26 1.55 -2.20
C PHE A 259 -8.84 1.90 -3.58
N LEU A 260 -8.16 1.53 -4.67
CA LEU A 260 -8.67 1.72 -6.02
C LEU A 260 -10.04 1.03 -6.22
N GLY A 261 -10.23 -0.16 -5.64
CA GLY A 261 -11.52 -0.86 -5.66
C GLY A 261 -12.64 -0.04 -4.99
N ILE A 262 -12.35 0.57 -3.85
CA ILE A 262 -13.28 1.47 -3.15
C ILE A 262 -13.57 2.72 -4.00
N VAL A 263 -12.53 3.32 -4.59
CA VAL A 263 -12.68 4.49 -5.47
C VAL A 263 -13.58 4.19 -6.67
N ARG A 264 -13.45 3.00 -7.30
CA ARG A 264 -14.33 2.58 -8.40
C ARG A 264 -15.79 2.49 -7.99
N ALA A 265 -16.06 1.88 -6.83
CA ALA A 265 -17.40 1.83 -6.27
C ALA A 265 -17.93 3.23 -5.94
N TYR A 266 -17.12 4.08 -5.34
CA TYR A 266 -17.46 5.47 -5.04
C TYR A 266 -17.83 6.27 -6.28
N GLN A 267 -17.09 6.12 -7.39
CA GLN A 267 -17.40 6.78 -8.67
C GLN A 267 -18.82 6.48 -9.16
N VAL A 268 -19.26 5.21 -9.06
CA VAL A 268 -20.61 4.81 -9.46
C VAL A 268 -21.68 5.45 -8.56
N LEU A 269 -21.45 5.46 -7.23
CA LEU A 269 -22.39 6.10 -6.30
C LEU A 269 -22.46 7.63 -6.50
N ALA A 270 -21.30 8.26 -6.73
CA ALA A 270 -21.24 9.68 -6.99
C ALA A 270 -22.02 10.06 -8.26
N ALA A 271 -21.89 9.26 -9.33
CA ALA A 271 -22.63 9.42 -10.57
C ALA A 271 -24.15 9.19 -10.39
N ALA A 272 -24.56 8.31 -9.48
CA ALA A 272 -25.94 8.06 -9.12
C ALA A 272 -26.53 9.08 -8.10
N GLY A 273 -25.81 10.18 -7.81
CA GLY A 273 -26.25 11.20 -6.85
C GLY A 273 -26.19 10.78 -5.39
N GLN A 274 -25.48 9.68 -5.07
CA GLN A 274 -25.35 9.15 -3.70
C GLN A 274 -24.01 9.47 -3.05
N ARG A 275 -23.36 10.54 -3.50
CA ARG A 275 -22.03 10.98 -3.01
C ARG A 275 -22.00 11.16 -1.50
N ARG A 276 -23.02 11.82 -0.92
CA ARG A 276 -23.07 12.09 0.52
C ARG A 276 -23.09 10.78 1.32
N PHE A 277 -23.95 9.84 0.96
CA PHE A 277 -24.01 8.54 1.63
C PHE A 277 -22.65 7.80 1.61
N ALA A 278 -22.01 7.75 0.45
CA ALA A 278 -20.70 7.11 0.32
C ALA A 278 -19.60 7.87 1.06
N GLY A 279 -19.65 9.21 1.03
CA GLY A 279 -18.70 10.07 1.72
C GLY A 279 -18.79 9.95 3.23
N ASP A 280 -20.00 10.00 3.80
CA ASP A 280 -20.22 9.86 5.24
C ASP A 280 -19.65 8.52 5.76
N LEU A 281 -19.93 7.40 5.06
CA LEU A 281 -19.38 6.09 5.43
C LEU A 281 -17.84 6.04 5.35
N LEU A 282 -17.24 6.70 4.36
CA LEU A 282 -15.78 6.76 4.24
C LEU A 282 -15.15 7.60 5.35
N ILE A 283 -15.79 8.70 5.76
CA ILE A 283 -15.35 9.53 6.88
C ILE A 283 -15.42 8.73 8.18
N ASP A 284 -16.55 8.07 8.44
CA ASP A 284 -16.77 7.32 9.67
C ASP A 284 -15.76 6.17 9.82
N ILE A 285 -15.60 5.33 8.81
CA ILE A 285 -14.67 4.19 8.84
C ILE A 285 -13.20 4.68 8.86
N GLY A 286 -12.93 5.81 8.19
CA GLY A 286 -11.61 6.43 8.16
C GLY A 286 -11.21 6.96 9.53
N LEU A 287 -12.05 7.76 10.20
CA LEU A 287 -11.81 8.25 11.55
C LEU A 287 -11.71 7.12 12.57
N PHE A 288 -12.56 6.10 12.44
CA PHE A 288 -12.49 4.91 13.29
C PHE A 288 -11.15 4.17 13.13
N SER A 289 -10.66 4.05 11.89
CA SER A 289 -9.37 3.43 11.61
C SER A 289 -8.21 4.24 12.20
N MET A 290 -8.24 5.57 12.07
CA MET A 290 -7.24 6.46 12.68
C MET A 290 -7.26 6.36 14.20
N ALA A 291 -8.43 6.39 14.83
CA ALA A 291 -8.57 6.28 16.28
C ALA A 291 -8.01 4.97 16.82
N LEU A 292 -8.36 3.86 16.17
CA LEU A 292 -7.91 2.54 16.57
C LEU A 292 -6.40 2.39 16.36
N ALA A 293 -5.88 2.85 15.23
CA ALA A 293 -4.44 2.84 14.96
C ALA A 293 -3.66 3.64 16.01
N ALA A 294 -4.12 4.85 16.37
CA ALA A 294 -3.51 5.68 17.39
C ALA A 294 -3.40 4.96 18.74
N VAL A 295 -4.45 4.24 19.17
CA VAL A 295 -4.44 3.45 20.41
C VAL A 295 -3.39 2.33 20.36
N PHE A 296 -3.32 1.57 19.27
CA PHE A 296 -2.39 0.45 19.17
C PHE A 296 -0.93 0.88 18.94
N ILE A 297 -0.69 2.04 18.33
CA ILE A 297 0.64 2.62 18.13
C ILE A 297 1.31 2.94 19.47
N VAL A 298 0.58 3.53 20.42
CA VAL A 298 1.12 4.05 21.68
C VAL A 298 1.81 2.98 22.54
N ALA A 299 1.33 1.73 22.50
CA ALA A 299 1.84 0.64 23.35
C ALA A 299 2.57 -0.48 22.56
N GLN A 300 2.98 -0.20 21.30
CA GLN A 300 3.53 -1.25 20.43
C GLN A 300 5.02 -1.53 20.68
N PRO A 301 5.39 -2.73 21.18
CA PRO A 301 6.78 -3.07 21.43
C PRO A 301 7.57 -3.52 20.19
N ASP A 302 6.90 -3.90 19.11
CA ASP A 302 7.52 -4.34 17.84
C ASP A 302 7.49 -3.18 16.84
N PHE A 303 8.68 -2.74 16.35
CA PHE A 303 8.76 -1.61 15.44
C PHE A 303 8.19 -1.90 14.03
N LYS A 304 8.15 -3.16 13.56
CA LYS A 304 7.49 -3.49 12.29
C LYS A 304 5.97 -3.47 12.44
N ARG A 305 5.44 -3.94 13.58
CA ARG A 305 4.02 -3.80 13.91
C ARG A 305 3.63 -2.34 14.11
N LEU A 306 4.50 -1.53 14.73
CA LEU A 306 4.34 -0.09 14.86
C LEU A 306 4.13 0.56 13.49
N LEU A 307 5.02 0.27 12.53
CA LEU A 307 4.88 0.73 11.15
C LEU A 307 3.62 0.20 10.47
N ALA A 308 3.19 -1.01 10.79
CA ALA A 308 1.98 -1.60 10.24
C ALA A 308 0.71 -0.89 10.74
N TYR A 309 0.59 -0.62 12.04
CA TYR A 309 -0.54 0.17 12.57
C TYR A 309 -0.57 1.59 12.02
N SER A 310 0.58 2.21 11.83
CA SER A 310 0.64 3.49 11.14
C SER A 310 0.18 3.38 9.66
N SER A 311 0.23 2.21 9.00
CA SER A 311 -0.41 2.02 7.69
C SER A 311 -1.94 2.01 7.80
N VAL A 312 -2.49 1.41 8.86
CA VAL A 312 -3.96 1.47 9.15
C VAL A 312 -4.42 2.92 9.33
N GLU A 313 -3.65 3.73 10.06
CA GLU A 313 -3.91 5.17 10.22
C GLU A 313 -3.97 5.88 8.86
N HIS A 314 -2.93 5.71 8.04
CA HIS A 314 -2.84 6.38 6.74
C HIS A 314 -3.93 5.93 5.76
N MET A 315 -4.36 4.68 5.82
CA MET A 315 -5.52 4.22 5.05
C MET A 315 -6.81 4.90 5.55
N GLY A 316 -6.91 5.16 6.85
CA GLY A 316 -7.96 6.00 7.43
C GLY A 316 -7.93 7.44 6.89
N ILE A 317 -6.73 8.06 6.80
CA ILE A 317 -6.55 9.40 6.22
C ILE A 317 -7.03 9.44 4.76
N LEU A 318 -6.69 8.41 3.96
CA LEU A 318 -7.16 8.30 2.57
C LEU A 318 -8.69 8.21 2.50
N ALA A 319 -9.30 7.42 3.37
CA ALA A 319 -10.75 7.26 3.41
C ALA A 319 -11.44 8.58 3.81
N VAL A 320 -10.96 9.28 4.84
CA VAL A 320 -11.48 10.59 5.24
C VAL A 320 -11.36 11.60 4.11
N GLY A 321 -10.17 11.73 3.51
CA GLY A 321 -9.94 12.70 2.44
C GLY A 321 -10.79 12.44 1.18
N MET A 322 -11.04 11.16 0.86
CA MET A 322 -11.96 10.76 -0.21
C MET A 322 -13.41 11.07 0.15
N GLY A 323 -13.83 10.78 1.39
CA GLY A 323 -15.18 10.98 1.88
C GLY A 323 -15.59 12.45 1.95
N LEU A 324 -14.68 13.35 2.32
CA LEU A 324 -14.88 14.81 2.37
C LEU A 324 -15.22 15.39 0.98
N GLY A 325 -14.68 14.79 -0.08
CA GLY A 325 -14.92 15.30 -1.44
C GLY A 325 -14.14 16.58 -1.74
N GLY A 326 -14.51 17.28 -2.81
CA GLY A 326 -13.92 18.58 -3.18
C GLY A 326 -12.38 18.56 -3.22
N GLY A 327 -11.76 19.61 -2.70
CA GLY A 327 -10.29 19.73 -2.64
C GLY A 327 -9.59 18.65 -1.80
N ALA A 328 -10.29 18.03 -0.83
CA ALA A 328 -9.73 16.97 -0.01
C ALA A 328 -9.39 15.70 -0.82
N VAL A 329 -10.09 15.44 -1.93
CA VAL A 329 -9.78 14.32 -2.83
C VAL A 329 -8.39 14.47 -3.45
N PHE A 330 -8.01 15.67 -3.87
CA PHE A 330 -6.64 15.94 -4.34
C PHE A 330 -5.63 15.64 -3.23
N GLY A 331 -5.92 16.10 -2.00
CA GLY A 331 -5.11 15.81 -0.82
C GLY A 331 -4.96 14.31 -0.57
N ALA A 332 -6.05 13.54 -0.62
CA ALA A 332 -6.05 12.09 -0.46
C ALA A 332 -5.19 11.39 -1.53
N LEU A 333 -5.35 11.76 -2.81
CA LEU A 333 -4.56 11.17 -3.88
C LEU A 333 -3.07 11.54 -3.80
N LEU A 334 -2.73 12.75 -3.37
CA LEU A 334 -1.36 13.14 -3.07
C LEU A 334 -0.82 12.37 -1.86
N HIS A 335 -1.66 12.16 -0.84
CA HIS A 335 -1.31 11.38 0.36
C HIS A 335 -1.02 9.93 0.01
N LEU A 336 -1.76 9.32 -0.92
CA LEU A 336 -1.48 7.97 -1.44
C LEU A 336 -0.04 7.87 -1.97
N VAL A 337 0.41 8.85 -2.75
CA VAL A 337 1.79 8.87 -3.28
C VAL A 337 2.80 9.00 -2.14
N ASN A 338 2.62 9.99 -1.28
CA ASN A 338 3.52 10.30 -0.18
C ASN A 338 3.62 9.15 0.83
N HIS A 339 2.49 8.57 1.21
CA HIS A 339 2.44 7.39 2.09
C HIS A 339 3.23 6.22 1.50
N SER A 340 3.02 5.92 0.22
CA SER A 340 3.69 4.79 -0.44
C SER A 340 5.20 4.92 -0.41
N LEU A 341 5.73 6.10 -0.71
CA LEU A 341 7.15 6.37 -0.71
C LEU A 341 7.73 6.34 0.72
N ALA A 342 7.06 6.98 1.67
CA ALA A 342 7.49 7.02 3.07
C ALA A 342 7.47 5.62 3.72
N LYS A 343 6.43 4.82 3.47
CA LYS A 343 6.34 3.43 3.96
C LYS A 343 7.36 2.52 3.30
N GLY A 344 7.54 2.66 1.98
CA GLY A 344 8.59 1.95 1.28
C GLY A 344 9.95 2.20 1.92
N MET A 345 10.32 3.46 2.14
CA MET A 345 11.54 3.86 2.84
C MET A 345 11.63 3.21 4.23
N LEU A 346 10.62 3.39 5.09
CA LEU A 346 10.65 2.94 6.48
C LEU A 346 10.74 1.42 6.61
N PHE A 347 9.99 0.65 5.81
CA PHE A 347 10.08 -0.81 5.86
C PHE A 347 11.42 -1.34 5.34
N LEU A 348 12.03 -0.74 4.32
CA LEU A 348 13.38 -1.10 3.88
C LEU A 348 14.42 -0.81 4.97
N LEU A 349 14.33 0.35 5.65
CA LEU A 349 15.20 0.69 6.79
C LEU A 349 14.97 -0.24 7.99
N ALA A 350 13.73 -0.61 8.27
CA ALA A 350 13.40 -1.62 9.28
C ALA A 350 14.10 -2.96 8.97
N GLY A 351 14.25 -3.31 7.69
CA GLY A 351 15.05 -4.47 7.26
C GLY A 351 16.52 -4.35 7.61
N ASN A 352 17.13 -3.17 7.41
CA ASN A 352 18.53 -2.92 7.78
C ASN A 352 18.75 -3.05 9.30
N ILE A 353 17.85 -2.45 10.09
CA ILE A 353 17.90 -2.54 11.55
C ILE A 353 17.74 -3.99 12.01
N LEU A 354 16.74 -4.70 11.49
CA LEU A 354 16.49 -6.11 11.82
C LEU A 354 17.70 -7.01 11.49
N ALA A 355 18.32 -6.79 10.33
CA ALA A 355 19.50 -7.56 9.92
C ALA A 355 20.70 -7.33 10.85
N ALA A 356 20.89 -6.10 11.37
CA ALA A 356 21.99 -5.75 12.24
C ALA A 356 21.78 -6.20 13.71
N TYR A 357 20.56 -6.01 14.23
CA TYR A 357 20.25 -6.22 15.65
C TYR A 357 19.59 -7.56 15.93
N ARG A 358 19.08 -8.25 14.92
CA ARG A 358 18.33 -9.53 15.06
C ARG A 358 17.23 -9.45 16.12
N SER A 359 16.55 -8.32 16.20
CA SER A 359 15.44 -8.07 17.12
C SER A 359 14.42 -7.15 16.48
N LYS A 360 13.13 -7.42 16.67
CA LYS A 360 12.00 -6.56 16.30
C LYS A 360 11.56 -5.66 17.46
N SER A 361 12.09 -5.89 18.67
CA SER A 361 11.71 -5.17 19.88
C SER A 361 12.29 -3.77 19.90
N THR A 362 11.41 -2.76 20.09
CA THR A 362 11.84 -1.36 20.28
C THR A 362 12.72 -1.16 21.52
N ALA A 363 12.54 -2.00 22.56
CA ALA A 363 13.37 -1.97 23.76
C ALA A 363 14.72 -2.67 23.55
N GLY A 364 14.78 -3.68 22.68
CA GLY A 364 15.98 -4.46 22.36
C GLY A 364 16.91 -3.79 21.35
N VAL A 365 16.46 -2.70 20.68
CA VAL A 365 17.23 -1.97 19.68
C VAL A 365 17.58 -0.59 20.21
N ARG A 366 18.88 -0.31 20.40
CA ARG A 366 19.41 1.00 20.81
C ARG A 366 20.73 1.29 20.11
N GLY A 367 21.06 2.57 19.98
CA GLY A 367 22.33 2.99 19.39
C GLY A 367 22.42 2.73 17.88
N VAL A 368 21.29 2.75 17.16
CA VAL A 368 21.32 2.63 15.71
C VAL A 368 22.15 3.76 15.08
N GLY A 369 22.17 4.95 15.73
CA GLY A 369 22.97 6.10 15.30
C GLY A 369 24.47 5.83 15.29
N THR A 370 24.98 5.03 16.20
CA THR A 370 26.40 4.65 16.26
C THR A 370 26.74 3.47 15.35
N ALA A 371 25.84 2.48 15.26
CA ALA A 371 26.04 1.26 14.48
C ALA A 371 25.80 1.42 12.98
N LEU A 372 24.72 2.13 12.60
CA LEU A 372 24.24 2.33 11.24
C LEU A 372 23.84 3.81 11.03
N PRO A 373 24.81 4.75 10.98
CA PRO A 373 24.53 6.19 11.02
C PRO A 373 23.65 6.69 9.87
N VAL A 374 23.82 6.18 8.65
CA VAL A 374 23.00 6.58 7.50
C VAL A 374 21.58 6.02 7.62
N THR A 375 21.44 4.73 7.99
CA THR A 375 20.13 4.12 8.29
C THR A 375 19.42 4.88 9.41
N ALA A 376 20.11 5.29 10.46
CA ALA A 376 19.54 6.07 11.57
C ALA A 376 19.06 7.46 11.14
N GLY A 377 19.84 8.19 10.36
CA GLY A 377 19.43 9.50 9.82
C GLY A 377 18.18 9.39 8.94
N LEU A 378 18.16 8.40 8.04
CA LEU A 378 17.00 8.12 7.20
C LEU A 378 15.77 7.63 8.01
N TRP A 379 15.99 6.86 9.09
CA TRP A 379 14.91 6.40 10.00
C TRP A 379 14.22 7.57 10.70
N VAL A 380 15.00 8.53 11.20
CA VAL A 380 14.46 9.77 11.80
C VAL A 380 13.74 10.61 10.74
N ALA A 381 14.33 10.78 9.55
CA ALA A 381 13.67 11.46 8.45
C ALA A 381 12.36 10.78 8.05
N GLY A 382 12.34 9.43 8.05
CA GLY A 382 11.14 8.62 7.79
C GLY A 382 10.07 8.79 8.88
N LEU A 383 10.47 8.86 10.15
CA LEU A 383 9.55 9.19 11.26
C LEU A 383 8.89 10.55 11.01
N LEU A 384 9.69 11.59 10.79
CA LEU A 384 9.15 12.94 10.54
C LEU A 384 8.25 12.97 9.28
N ALA A 385 8.64 12.25 8.23
CA ALA A 385 7.84 12.17 7.02
C ALA A 385 6.49 11.50 7.28
N ILE A 386 6.48 10.31 7.91
CA ILE A 386 5.24 9.54 8.07
C ILE A 386 4.29 10.13 9.11
N THR A 387 4.77 10.92 10.03
CA THR A 387 3.97 11.62 11.05
C THR A 387 3.54 13.03 10.63
N GLY A 388 3.57 13.34 9.33
CA GLY A 388 3.10 14.61 8.82
C GLY A 388 3.90 15.82 9.30
N SER A 389 5.21 15.71 9.44
CA SER A 389 6.07 16.84 9.83
C SER A 389 6.59 17.60 8.61
N PRO A 390 6.61 18.95 8.62
CA PRO A 390 7.29 19.73 7.59
C PRO A 390 8.80 19.39 7.58
N PRO A 391 9.47 19.40 6.43
CA PRO A 391 9.02 19.78 5.07
C PRO A 391 8.63 18.59 4.18
N PHE A 392 8.18 17.47 4.73
CA PHE A 392 7.90 16.25 3.98
C PHE A 392 6.51 16.23 3.34
N GLY A 393 6.36 15.43 2.27
CA GLY A 393 5.15 15.34 1.46
C GLY A 393 3.86 14.98 2.21
N PRO A 394 3.85 14.04 3.19
CA PRO A 394 2.65 13.74 3.98
C PRO A 394 2.05 14.97 4.67
N PHE A 395 2.89 15.86 5.23
CA PHE A 395 2.41 17.14 5.80
C PHE A 395 1.57 17.94 4.79
N LEU A 396 2.08 18.13 3.58
CA LEU A 396 1.37 18.89 2.55
C LEU A 396 0.03 18.25 2.19
N SER A 397 0.00 16.94 2.02
CA SER A 397 -1.23 16.22 1.67
C SER A 397 -2.26 16.23 2.80
N GLU A 398 -1.84 16.07 4.05
CA GLU A 398 -2.70 16.17 5.24
C GLU A 398 -3.25 17.59 5.41
N LEU A 399 -2.40 18.61 5.21
CA LEU A 399 -2.84 20.01 5.26
C LEU A 399 -3.93 20.31 4.20
N VAL A 400 -3.81 19.76 3.00
CA VAL A 400 -4.84 19.91 1.95
C VAL A 400 -6.14 19.20 2.35
N ILE A 401 -6.07 18.03 2.99
CA ILE A 401 -7.26 17.31 3.51
C ILE A 401 -7.93 18.12 4.62
N VAL A 402 -7.15 18.62 5.59
CA VAL A 402 -7.63 19.47 6.68
C VAL A 402 -8.29 20.75 6.16
N LYS A 403 -7.64 21.40 5.17
CA LYS A 403 -8.23 22.56 4.50
C LYS A 403 -9.58 22.21 3.86
N GLY A 404 -9.68 21.07 3.16
CA GLY A 404 -10.92 20.63 2.56
C GLY A 404 -12.01 20.34 3.59
N ALA A 405 -11.64 19.81 4.78
CA ALA A 405 -12.58 19.58 5.88
C ALA A 405 -13.11 20.91 6.46
N ILE A 406 -12.24 21.92 6.62
CA ILE A 406 -12.61 23.26 7.11
C ILE A 406 -13.52 23.96 6.09
N ASP A 407 -13.12 23.98 4.83
CA ASP A 407 -13.89 24.60 3.72
C ASP A 407 -15.29 23.95 3.57
N GLY A 408 -15.39 22.63 3.85
CA GLY A 408 -16.65 21.87 3.86
C GLY A 408 -17.49 22.02 5.12
N GLY A 409 -17.01 22.77 6.15
CA GLY A 409 -17.74 22.95 7.41
C GLY A 409 -17.70 21.74 8.35
N HIS A 410 -16.80 20.77 8.13
CA HIS A 410 -16.68 19.54 8.93
C HIS A 410 -15.80 19.74 10.17
N ALA A 411 -16.17 20.66 11.07
CA ALA A 411 -15.35 21.02 12.23
C ALA A 411 -15.02 19.83 13.15
N VAL A 412 -15.98 18.94 13.41
CA VAL A 412 -15.77 17.77 14.27
C VAL A 412 -14.76 16.80 13.60
N VAL A 413 -14.90 16.55 12.30
CA VAL A 413 -13.95 15.72 11.54
C VAL A 413 -12.54 16.30 11.60
N THR A 414 -12.42 17.63 11.42
CA THR A 414 -11.13 18.32 11.51
C THR A 414 -10.46 18.14 12.86
N VAL A 415 -11.21 18.34 13.96
CA VAL A 415 -10.67 18.18 15.32
C VAL A 415 -10.25 16.75 15.60
N LEU A 416 -11.09 15.77 15.26
CA LEU A 416 -10.77 14.35 15.47
C LEU A 416 -9.56 13.91 14.60
N PHE A 417 -9.52 14.35 13.36
CA PHE A 417 -8.40 14.07 12.45
C PHE A 417 -7.06 14.55 13.03
N LEU A 418 -6.99 15.81 13.47
CA LEU A 418 -5.79 16.38 14.07
C LEU A 418 -5.43 15.72 15.41
N LEU A 419 -6.44 15.36 16.22
CA LEU A 419 -6.22 14.65 17.47
C LEU A 419 -5.56 13.28 17.26
N PHE A 420 -6.05 12.51 16.30
CA PHE A 420 -5.51 11.18 16.01
C PHE A 420 -4.11 11.25 15.38
N LEU A 421 -3.85 12.21 14.48
CA LEU A 421 -2.49 12.48 13.98
C LEU A 421 -1.53 12.81 15.11
N ALA A 422 -1.91 13.68 16.03
CA ALA A 422 -1.07 14.04 17.17
C ALA A 422 -0.79 12.84 18.09
N ALA A 423 -1.80 12.00 18.34
CA ALA A 423 -1.65 10.80 19.15
C ALA A 423 -0.69 9.79 18.48
N ALA A 424 -0.82 9.57 17.19
CA ALA A 424 0.08 8.69 16.42
C ALA A 424 1.52 9.25 16.38
N PHE A 425 1.69 10.57 16.18
CA PHE A 425 3.00 11.21 16.27
C PHE A 425 3.70 10.91 17.60
N VAL A 426 3.01 11.18 18.72
CA VAL A 426 3.57 10.94 20.07
C VAL A 426 3.87 9.46 20.29
N GLY A 427 2.96 8.58 19.85
CA GLY A 427 3.14 7.12 19.98
C GLY A 427 4.31 6.57 19.18
N MET A 428 4.58 7.11 17.99
CA MET A 428 5.71 6.67 17.13
C MET A 428 7.03 7.34 17.52
N ALA A 429 7.02 8.62 17.91
CA ALA A 429 8.25 9.39 18.13
C ALA A 429 9.11 8.77 19.24
N ARG A 430 8.51 8.44 20.37
CA ARG A 430 9.25 7.90 21.52
C ARG A 430 10.01 6.62 21.20
N PRO A 431 9.38 5.53 20.73
CA PRO A 431 10.11 4.28 20.45
C PRO A 431 11.12 4.44 19.31
N MET A 432 10.75 5.12 18.21
CA MET A 432 11.64 5.27 17.06
C MET A 432 12.89 6.11 17.36
N LEU A 433 12.78 7.18 18.16
CA LEU A 433 13.92 7.98 18.59
C LEU A 433 14.77 7.26 19.63
N THR A 434 14.16 6.50 20.55
CA THR A 434 14.89 5.70 21.53
C THR A 434 15.77 4.64 20.86
N MET A 435 15.31 4.03 19.76
CA MET A 435 16.11 3.08 18.99
C MET A 435 17.39 3.72 18.41
N VAL A 436 17.31 4.97 18.00
CA VAL A 436 18.45 5.70 17.38
C VAL A 436 19.48 6.13 18.42
N GLN A 437 19.01 6.54 19.60
CA GLN A 437 19.83 7.18 20.63
C GLN A 437 20.61 6.18 21.50
N GLY A 438 21.65 6.69 22.15
CA GLY A 438 22.48 5.94 23.10
C GLY A 438 23.48 4.98 22.44
N ASP A 439 24.01 4.08 23.27
CA ASP A 439 24.90 3.01 22.82
C ASP A 439 24.12 1.68 22.69
N PRO A 440 24.60 0.76 21.83
CA PRO A 440 24.04 -0.60 21.80
C PRO A 440 24.06 -1.24 23.18
N LEU A 441 23.04 -2.05 23.48
CA LEU A 441 22.91 -2.73 24.76
C LEU A 441 24.16 -3.59 25.06
N ALA A 442 24.59 -3.63 26.33
CA ALA A 442 25.74 -4.38 26.75
C ALA A 442 25.66 -5.85 26.31
N GLY A 443 26.70 -6.34 25.66
CA GLY A 443 26.76 -7.71 25.09
C GLY A 443 26.19 -7.83 23.66
N LEU A 444 25.45 -6.85 23.16
CA LEU A 444 24.99 -6.78 21.77
C LEU A 444 26.03 -6.03 20.91
N ARG A 445 26.66 -6.75 19.98
CA ARG A 445 27.45 -6.14 18.91
C ARG A 445 26.62 -6.19 17.64
N PRO A 446 26.03 -5.04 17.20
CA PRO A 446 25.29 -5.03 15.94
C PRO A 446 26.16 -5.54 14.80
N ALA A 447 25.69 -6.55 14.08
CA ALA A 447 26.43 -7.13 12.97
C ALA A 447 26.12 -6.33 11.71
N GLY A 448 27.12 -5.64 11.15
CA GLY A 448 26.98 -5.01 9.84
C GLY A 448 27.39 -3.53 9.82
N ARG A 449 27.39 -2.99 8.61
CA ARG A 449 27.61 -1.58 8.28
C ARG A 449 26.57 -1.17 7.26
N ASP A 450 26.29 0.13 7.16
CA ASP A 450 25.51 0.68 6.07
C ASP A 450 26.15 0.30 4.72
N ARG A 451 25.44 -0.52 3.94
CA ARG A 451 25.88 -0.97 2.61
C ARG A 451 25.13 -0.18 1.55
N TRP A 452 25.78 0.12 0.44
CA TRP A 452 25.20 0.88 -0.65
C TRP A 452 23.81 0.36 -1.08
N LEU A 453 23.70 -0.94 -1.39
CA LEU A 453 22.42 -1.55 -1.83
C LEU A 453 21.35 -1.59 -0.73
N ALA A 454 21.71 -1.46 0.53
CA ALA A 454 20.78 -1.41 1.65
C ALA A 454 20.31 0.03 1.96
N VAL A 455 21.10 1.04 1.61
CA VAL A 455 20.84 2.44 1.99
C VAL A 455 20.36 3.28 0.82
N ALA A 456 20.92 3.12 -0.39
CA ALA A 456 20.55 3.94 -1.53
C ALA A 456 19.07 3.82 -1.94
N PRO A 457 18.44 2.61 -2.00
CA PRO A 457 17.04 2.50 -2.33
C PRO A 457 16.11 3.26 -1.37
N PRO A 458 16.19 3.08 -0.03
CA PRO A 458 15.36 3.88 0.89
C PRO A 458 15.72 5.38 0.86
N ALA A 459 16.97 5.76 0.60
CA ALA A 459 17.37 7.17 0.48
C ALA A 459 16.69 7.84 -0.73
N VAL A 460 16.62 7.16 -1.87
CA VAL A 460 15.89 7.66 -3.06
C VAL A 460 14.42 7.92 -2.73
N LEU A 461 13.75 7.02 -2.02
CA LEU A 461 12.37 7.23 -1.59
C LEU A 461 12.26 8.42 -0.62
N GLY A 462 13.19 8.54 0.34
CA GLY A 462 13.22 9.64 1.31
C GLY A 462 13.40 11.00 0.65
N VAL A 463 14.34 11.10 -0.31
CA VAL A 463 14.54 12.32 -1.11
C VAL A 463 13.29 12.65 -1.91
N SER A 464 12.62 11.65 -2.49
CA SER A 464 11.37 11.86 -3.24
C SER A 464 10.26 12.41 -2.34
N VAL A 465 10.10 11.88 -1.12
CA VAL A 465 9.12 12.38 -0.14
C VAL A 465 9.44 13.81 0.31
N LEU A 466 10.71 14.13 0.51
CA LEU A 466 11.15 15.49 0.84
C LEU A 466 10.84 16.45 -0.31
N LEU A 467 11.19 16.08 -1.53
CA LEU A 467 10.93 16.92 -2.71
C LEU A 467 9.44 17.17 -2.90
N LEU A 468 8.58 16.15 -2.73
CA LEU A 468 7.12 16.30 -2.86
C LEU A 468 6.50 17.18 -1.76
N GLY A 469 7.18 17.35 -0.63
CA GLY A 469 6.75 18.29 0.41
C GLY A 469 7.13 19.74 0.12
N LEU A 470 8.20 19.95 -0.65
CA LEU A 470 8.67 21.29 -1.05
C LEU A 470 8.03 21.74 -2.35
N TRP A 471 7.80 20.82 -3.28
CA TRP A 471 7.28 21.12 -4.60
C TRP A 471 6.63 19.89 -5.23
N VAL A 472 5.38 20.03 -5.67
CA VAL A 472 4.68 19.02 -6.44
C VAL A 472 4.89 19.29 -7.93
N PRO A 473 5.60 18.44 -8.68
CA PRO A 473 5.84 18.65 -10.10
C PRO A 473 4.55 18.79 -10.90
N SER A 474 4.54 19.64 -11.92
CA SER A 474 3.35 19.91 -12.73
C SER A 474 2.75 18.64 -13.35
N TRP A 475 3.60 17.75 -13.89
CA TRP A 475 3.16 16.50 -14.48
C TRP A 475 2.42 15.58 -13.47
N LEU A 476 2.84 15.57 -12.20
CA LEU A 476 2.14 14.83 -11.14
C LEU A 476 0.86 15.55 -10.71
N SER A 477 0.92 16.87 -10.54
CA SER A 477 -0.24 17.71 -10.21
C SER A 477 -1.35 17.57 -11.26
N ASP A 478 -1.01 17.50 -12.54
CA ASP A 478 -1.97 17.34 -13.63
C ASP A 478 -2.69 15.98 -13.57
N VAL A 479 -1.94 14.89 -13.31
CA VAL A 479 -2.54 13.55 -13.11
C VAL A 479 -3.41 13.52 -11.86
N LEU A 480 -2.96 14.12 -10.75
CA LEU A 480 -3.74 14.21 -9.50
C LEU A 480 -5.04 14.98 -9.71
N ARG A 481 -5.01 16.12 -10.41
CA ARG A 481 -6.21 16.90 -10.74
C ARG A 481 -7.14 16.15 -11.69
N ALA A 482 -6.58 15.45 -12.68
CA ALA A 482 -7.38 14.63 -13.58
C ALA A 482 -8.03 13.47 -12.83
N ALA A 483 -7.31 12.80 -11.93
CA ALA A 483 -7.84 11.74 -11.07
C ALA A 483 -8.93 12.27 -10.13
N ALA A 484 -8.73 13.41 -9.49
CA ALA A 484 -9.73 14.04 -8.62
C ALA A 484 -11.02 14.38 -9.39
N ARG A 485 -10.91 14.94 -10.60
CA ARG A 485 -12.09 15.22 -11.45
C ARG A 485 -12.88 13.96 -11.81
N VAL A 486 -12.20 12.88 -12.18
CA VAL A 486 -12.85 11.60 -12.54
C VAL A 486 -13.56 10.98 -11.34
N VAL A 487 -13.09 11.23 -10.12
CA VAL A 487 -13.76 10.79 -8.88
C VAL A 487 -14.96 11.66 -8.53
N GLY A 488 -15.12 12.78 -9.20
CA GLY A 488 -16.25 13.69 -8.98
C GLY A 488 -15.96 14.80 -7.97
N ALA A 489 -14.71 15.23 -7.86
CA ALA A 489 -14.28 16.38 -7.06
C ALA A 489 -14.31 17.69 -7.88
N GLY A 490 -15.15 17.75 -8.92
CA GLY A 490 -15.40 18.93 -9.73
C GLY A 490 -16.62 19.70 -9.27
#